data_1267888ae2e98a5ed79a4f8a2b70bc49
#
_entry.id   1267888ae2e98a5ed79a4f8a2b70bc49
#
_cell.length_a   1.000
_cell.length_b   1.000
_cell.length_c   1.000
_cell.angle_alpha   90.00
_cell.angle_beta   90.00
_cell.angle_gamma   90.00
#
_symmetry.space_group_name_H-M   'P 1'
#
loop_
_entity.id
_entity.type
_entity.pdbx_description
1 polymer ?
#
loop_
_entity_poly.entity_id
_entity_poly.type
_entity_poly.pdbx_seq_one_letter_code
_entity_poly.pdbx_strand_id
1 'polypeptide(L)'
;MILCADSGGRSVSTIAGTYFDFGAIGRSALLVIEMRQQKSLSDQQRLGILQTMRRLPSHPDVEEGFKRLRDGCRRLVALTNSTLEVAEMQLRNAGLRDYLDRVFSADTVHRLKPAPEPYQMVARELGIGTGSLLFVAAHSWDIAGAAKAGCTTAFLARPGQVLDELTPKPKFIVSSVRDLADQLISTGHEVA
;
A
#
# COMPACT_ATOMS: atom_id res chain seq x y z
N MET A 1 -4.50 -7.24 11.90
CA MET A 1 -5.85 -7.29 11.26
C MET A 1 -6.20 -5.86 10.86
N ILE A 2 -5.59 -5.40 9.78
CA ILE A 2 -5.97 -4.11 9.17
C ILE A 2 -7.36 -4.34 8.59
N LEU A 3 -8.30 -3.52 8.99
CA LEU A 3 -9.70 -3.48 8.59
C LEU A 3 -9.94 -3.91 7.13
N CYS A 4 -10.05 -5.22 6.88
CA CYS A 4 -10.58 -5.76 5.62
C CYS A 4 -12.07 -5.40 5.41
N ALA A 5 -12.70 -4.71 6.38
CA ALA A 5 -14.07 -4.24 6.27
C ALA A 5 -14.25 -3.12 5.24
N ASP A 6 -13.16 -2.55 4.71
CA ASP A 6 -13.21 -1.36 3.85
C ASP A 6 -12.92 -1.62 2.36
N SER A 7 -12.98 -2.85 1.90
CA SER A 7 -12.98 -3.11 0.45
C SER A 7 -14.17 -2.43 -0.26
N GLY A 8 -15.29 -2.25 0.45
CA GLY A 8 -16.50 -1.63 -0.08
C GLY A 8 -16.34 -0.13 -0.39
N GLY A 9 -15.89 0.68 0.56
CA GLY A 9 -15.81 2.14 0.41
C GLY A 9 -14.82 2.58 -0.67
N ARG A 10 -13.65 1.94 -0.75
CA ARG A 10 -12.67 2.16 -1.82
C ARG A 10 -13.20 1.77 -3.19
N SER A 11 -13.81 0.58 -3.28
CA SER A 11 -14.36 0.06 -4.52
C SER A 11 -15.47 0.96 -5.02
N VAL A 12 -16.37 1.41 -4.14
CA VAL A 12 -17.46 2.36 -4.49
C VAL A 12 -16.85 3.67 -4.97
N SER A 13 -15.91 4.29 -4.26
CA SER A 13 -15.27 5.53 -4.67
C SER A 13 -14.60 5.40 -6.05
N THR A 14 -13.88 4.30 -6.28
CA THR A 14 -13.18 4.06 -7.54
C THR A 14 -14.15 3.79 -8.69
N ILE A 15 -15.19 2.96 -8.49
CA ILE A 15 -16.15 2.56 -9.53
C ILE A 15 -17.14 3.69 -9.82
N ALA A 16 -17.68 4.34 -8.78
CA ALA A 16 -18.66 5.42 -8.93
C ALA A 16 -18.02 6.76 -9.40
N GLY A 17 -16.69 6.83 -9.45
CA GLY A 17 -15.99 8.06 -9.84
C GLY A 17 -16.10 9.21 -8.84
N THR A 18 -16.59 8.95 -7.63
CA THR A 18 -16.71 9.94 -6.55
C THR A 18 -15.53 9.81 -5.61
N TYR A 19 -14.71 10.85 -5.54
CA TYR A 19 -13.55 10.83 -4.66
C TYR A 19 -13.91 11.22 -3.22
N PHE A 20 -13.42 10.43 -2.28
CA PHE A 20 -13.33 10.74 -0.86
C PHE A 20 -11.93 10.41 -0.38
N ASP A 21 -11.35 11.23 0.49
CA ASP A 21 -10.07 10.91 1.11
C ASP A 21 -10.15 9.63 1.96
N PHE A 22 -9.03 8.95 2.11
CA PHE A 22 -8.99 7.65 2.78
C PHE A 22 -9.36 7.74 4.26
N GLY A 23 -9.18 8.89 4.90
CA GLY A 23 -9.63 9.14 6.27
C GLY A 23 -11.16 9.24 6.38
N ALA A 24 -11.82 9.89 5.41
CA ALA A 24 -13.28 9.93 5.34
C ALA A 24 -13.86 8.51 5.13
N ILE A 25 -13.26 7.73 4.24
CA ILE A 25 -13.64 6.33 4.02
C ILE A 25 -13.48 5.51 5.33
N GLY A 26 -12.36 5.70 6.04
CA GLY A 26 -12.12 5.00 7.32
C GLY A 26 -13.14 5.37 8.40
N ARG A 27 -13.53 6.64 8.49
CA ARG A 27 -14.60 7.08 9.42
C ARG A 27 -15.94 6.46 9.05
N SER A 28 -16.30 6.45 7.77
CA SER A 28 -17.53 5.82 7.28
C SER A 28 -17.55 4.32 7.54
N ALA A 29 -16.45 3.62 7.28
CA ALA A 29 -16.31 2.19 7.55
C ALA A 29 -16.52 1.87 9.03
N LEU A 30 -15.97 2.70 9.93
CA LEU A 30 -16.15 2.50 11.37
C LEU A 30 -17.62 2.63 11.78
N LEU A 31 -18.34 3.63 11.27
CA LEU A 31 -19.77 3.80 11.51
C LEU A 31 -20.58 2.59 11.01
N VAL A 32 -20.26 2.08 9.82
CA VAL A 32 -20.92 0.86 9.28
C VAL A 32 -20.67 -0.34 10.19
N ILE A 33 -19.46 -0.51 10.72
CA ILE A 33 -19.15 -1.59 11.66
C ILE A 33 -19.96 -1.43 12.95
N GLU A 34 -20.04 -0.22 13.52
CA GLU A 34 -20.87 0.06 14.71
C GLU A 34 -22.32 -0.36 14.48
N MET A 35 -22.90 0.04 13.35
CA MET A 35 -24.27 -0.32 13.00
C MET A 35 -24.45 -1.83 12.86
N ARG A 36 -23.54 -2.53 12.16
CA ARG A 36 -23.60 -3.99 11.98
C ARG A 36 -23.46 -4.75 13.29
N GLN A 37 -22.64 -4.25 14.20
CA GLN A 37 -22.41 -4.88 15.52
C GLN A 37 -23.42 -4.42 16.58
N GLN A 38 -24.35 -3.53 16.24
CA GLN A 38 -25.30 -2.91 17.17
C GLN A 38 -24.58 -2.30 18.39
N LYS A 39 -23.43 -1.72 18.16
CA LYS A 39 -22.60 -1.04 19.17
C LYS A 39 -22.47 0.43 18.81
N SER A 40 -22.35 1.27 19.83
CA SER A 40 -22.08 2.70 19.66
C SER A 40 -20.76 3.04 20.34
N LEU A 41 -19.89 3.71 19.63
CA LEU A 41 -18.66 4.27 20.16
C LEU A 41 -18.86 5.76 20.44
N SER A 42 -18.22 6.26 21.48
CA SER A 42 -18.10 7.71 21.67
C SER A 42 -17.15 8.31 20.61
N ASP A 43 -17.24 9.60 20.38
CA ASP A 43 -16.34 10.30 19.45
C ASP A 43 -14.87 10.15 19.87
N GLN A 44 -14.59 10.12 21.17
CA GLN A 44 -13.25 9.90 21.70
C GLN A 44 -12.74 8.48 21.39
N GLN A 45 -13.59 7.47 21.45
CA GLN A 45 -13.24 6.09 21.09
C GLN A 45 -12.98 5.95 19.59
N ARG A 46 -13.83 6.56 18.74
CA ARG A 46 -13.60 6.60 17.28
C ARG A 46 -12.28 7.25 16.94
N LEU A 47 -12.02 8.42 17.55
CA LEU A 47 -10.76 9.14 17.35
C LEU A 47 -9.56 8.30 17.80
N GLY A 48 -9.65 7.62 18.95
CA GLY A 48 -8.60 6.74 19.46
C GLY A 48 -8.28 5.59 18.50
N ILE A 49 -9.30 4.95 17.92
CA ILE A 49 -9.12 3.89 16.91
C ILE A 49 -8.39 4.43 15.69
N LEU A 50 -8.83 5.56 15.14
CA LEU A 50 -8.21 6.17 13.97
C LEU A 50 -6.77 6.63 14.24
N GLN A 51 -6.48 7.13 15.45
CA GLN A 51 -5.13 7.50 15.85
C GLN A 51 -4.21 6.29 16.01
N THR A 52 -4.73 5.15 16.47
CA THR A 52 -3.95 3.91 16.58
C THR A 52 -3.45 3.46 15.21
N MET A 53 -4.26 3.59 14.16
CA MET A 53 -3.84 3.25 12.79
C MET A 53 -2.62 4.07 12.31
N ARG A 54 -2.41 5.26 12.86
CA ARG A 54 -1.26 6.13 12.52
C ARG A 54 0.04 5.71 13.21
N ARG A 55 -0.04 4.80 14.20
CA ARG A 55 1.08 4.36 15.06
C ARG A 55 1.33 2.87 15.02
N LEU A 56 0.77 2.17 14.02
CA LEU A 56 1.02 0.75 13.88
C LEU A 56 2.51 0.50 13.60
N PRO A 57 3.13 -0.48 14.28
CA PRO A 57 4.50 -0.85 14.01
C PRO A 57 4.63 -1.47 12.62
N SER A 58 5.82 -1.36 12.03
CA SER A 58 6.16 -2.13 10.83
C SER A 58 6.25 -3.63 11.12
N HIS A 59 6.11 -4.46 10.07
CA HIS A 59 6.49 -5.86 10.20
C HIS A 59 8.00 -6.00 10.45
N PRO A 60 8.43 -7.00 11.24
CA PRO A 60 9.83 -7.10 11.69
C PRO A 60 10.88 -7.23 10.58
N ASP A 61 10.48 -7.71 9.40
CA ASP A 61 11.36 -7.95 8.25
C ASP A 61 11.56 -6.72 7.35
N VAL A 62 10.75 -5.66 7.55
CA VAL A 62 10.69 -4.54 6.59
C VAL A 62 11.93 -3.68 6.65
N GLU A 63 12.38 -3.33 7.84
CA GLU A 63 13.56 -2.47 8.01
C GLU A 63 14.81 -3.12 7.40
N GLU A 64 15.09 -4.38 7.75
CA GLU A 64 16.21 -5.13 7.20
C GLU A 64 16.09 -5.30 5.68
N GLY A 65 14.89 -5.62 5.18
CA GLY A 65 14.63 -5.74 3.75
C GLY A 65 14.87 -4.43 3.00
N PHE A 66 14.43 -3.29 3.54
CA PHE A 66 14.69 -1.97 2.95
C PHE A 66 16.18 -1.64 2.93
N LYS A 67 16.90 -1.92 4.03
CA LYS A 67 18.35 -1.75 4.08
C LYS A 67 19.05 -2.53 2.97
N ARG A 68 18.76 -3.83 2.84
CA ARG A 68 19.35 -4.68 1.79
C ARG A 68 19.06 -4.16 0.38
N LEU A 69 17.82 -3.72 0.12
CA LEU A 69 17.45 -3.13 -1.17
C LEU A 69 18.24 -1.85 -1.46
N ARG A 70 18.43 -0.99 -0.45
CA ARG A 70 19.24 0.23 -0.57
C ARG A 70 20.71 -0.08 -0.80
N ASP A 71 21.27 -1.03 -0.06
CA ASP A 71 22.67 -1.49 -0.24
C ASP A 71 22.87 -2.09 -1.64
N GLY A 72 21.83 -2.71 -2.22
CA GLY A 72 21.78 -3.15 -3.62
C GLY A 72 21.48 -2.03 -4.65
N CYS A 73 21.67 -0.75 -4.27
CA CYS A 73 21.44 0.42 -5.14
C CYS A 73 20.01 0.54 -5.71
N ARG A 74 19.01 0.03 -5.00
CA ARG A 74 17.59 0.17 -5.41
C ARG A 74 17.00 1.46 -4.88
N ARG A 75 16.28 2.18 -5.74
CA ARG A 75 15.45 3.32 -5.33
C ARG A 75 14.17 2.81 -4.70
N LEU A 76 13.85 3.28 -3.50
CA LEU A 76 12.65 2.88 -2.79
C LEU A 76 11.67 4.03 -2.69
N VAL A 77 10.43 3.79 -3.08
CA VAL A 77 9.34 4.76 -2.95
C VAL A 77 8.11 4.11 -2.34
N ALA A 78 7.30 4.89 -1.65
CA ALA A 78 6.01 4.42 -1.15
C ALA A 78 4.87 5.04 -1.96
N LEU A 79 3.83 4.23 -2.23
CA LEU A 79 2.54 4.68 -2.78
C LEU A 79 1.40 4.22 -1.87
N THR A 80 0.64 5.17 -1.33
CA THR A 80 -0.46 4.92 -0.40
C THR A 80 -1.78 5.53 -0.86
N ASN A 81 -2.91 5.03 -0.33
CA ASN A 81 -4.22 5.68 -0.44
C ASN A 81 -4.45 6.75 0.64
N SER A 82 -3.66 6.74 1.72
CA SER A 82 -3.70 7.79 2.74
C SER A 82 -3.22 9.12 2.18
N THR A 83 -3.64 10.23 2.77
CA THR A 83 -3.06 11.56 2.45
C THR A 83 -1.56 11.55 2.71
N LEU A 84 -0.83 12.42 2.01
CA LEU A 84 0.63 12.49 2.13
C LEU A 84 1.07 12.76 3.58
N GLU A 85 0.37 13.65 4.29
CA GLU A 85 0.65 13.96 5.70
C GLU A 85 0.56 12.73 6.59
N VAL A 86 -0.53 11.94 6.44
CA VAL A 86 -0.73 10.72 7.22
C VAL A 86 0.34 9.67 6.89
N ALA A 87 0.66 9.50 5.61
CA ALA A 87 1.69 8.57 5.18
C ALA A 87 3.08 8.92 5.74
N GLU A 88 3.48 10.18 5.66
CA GLU A 88 4.73 10.68 6.21
C GLU A 88 4.83 10.44 7.72
N MET A 89 3.73 10.70 8.45
CA MET A 89 3.67 10.45 9.88
C MET A 89 3.79 8.95 10.21
N GLN A 90 3.06 8.09 9.49
CA GLN A 90 3.12 6.63 9.69
C GLN A 90 4.53 6.09 9.45
N LEU A 91 5.18 6.52 8.37
CA LEU A 91 6.53 6.07 8.03
C LEU A 91 7.58 6.54 9.04
N ARG A 92 7.46 7.78 9.55
CA ARG A 92 8.33 8.28 10.62
C ARG A 92 8.12 7.51 11.93
N ASN A 93 6.87 7.29 12.33
CA ASN A 93 6.55 6.53 13.54
C ASN A 93 7.05 5.08 13.46
N ALA A 94 7.08 4.49 12.26
CA ALA A 94 7.59 3.15 12.01
C ALA A 94 9.12 3.08 11.82
N GLY A 95 9.84 4.22 11.83
CA GLY A 95 11.29 4.29 11.57
C GLY A 95 11.70 3.98 10.13
N LEU A 96 10.75 4.03 9.19
CA LEU A 96 10.99 3.61 7.80
C LEU A 96 11.20 4.76 6.81
N ARG A 97 10.92 6.02 7.23
CA ARG A 97 10.93 7.16 6.31
C ARG A 97 12.27 7.38 5.61
N ASP A 98 13.36 7.21 6.32
CA ASP A 98 14.72 7.51 5.82
C ASP A 98 15.22 6.49 4.80
N TYR A 99 14.57 5.33 4.69
CA TYR A 99 14.85 4.35 3.63
C TYR A 99 14.22 4.71 2.29
N LEU A 100 13.25 5.65 2.28
CA LEU A 100 12.45 5.97 1.10
C LEU A 100 12.93 7.28 0.45
N ASP A 101 13.16 7.23 -0.86
CA ASP A 101 13.53 8.42 -1.64
C ASP A 101 12.33 9.38 -1.75
N ARG A 102 11.12 8.84 -1.98
CA ARG A 102 9.88 9.63 -2.09
C ARG A 102 8.68 8.86 -1.53
N VAL A 103 7.70 9.62 -1.09
CA VAL A 103 6.38 9.12 -0.68
C VAL A 103 5.34 9.73 -1.60
N PHE A 104 4.49 8.89 -2.17
CA PHE A 104 3.40 9.29 -3.06
C PHE A 104 2.05 8.95 -2.43
N SER A 105 1.09 9.80 -2.64
CA SER A 105 -0.29 9.61 -2.22
C SER A 105 -1.21 9.57 -3.43
N ALA A 106 -2.10 8.59 -3.47
CA ALA A 106 -3.19 8.50 -4.44
C ALA A 106 -4.17 9.68 -4.33
N ASP A 107 -4.20 10.34 -3.15
CA ASP A 107 -4.93 11.57 -2.89
C ASP A 107 -4.57 12.69 -3.90
N THR A 108 -3.31 12.76 -4.31
CA THR A 108 -2.81 13.75 -5.26
C THR A 108 -3.53 13.72 -6.62
N VAL A 109 -3.97 12.54 -7.05
CA VAL A 109 -4.70 12.36 -8.31
C VAL A 109 -6.20 12.16 -8.12
N HIS A 110 -6.69 12.27 -6.89
CA HIS A 110 -8.09 12.06 -6.51
C HIS A 110 -8.68 10.75 -7.06
N ARG A 111 -7.84 9.71 -7.13
CA ARG A 111 -8.20 8.35 -7.55
C ARG A 111 -7.46 7.38 -6.65
N LEU A 112 -8.20 6.53 -5.93
CA LEU A 112 -7.61 5.57 -5.01
C LEU A 112 -7.17 4.30 -5.75
N LYS A 113 -6.09 3.67 -5.28
CA LYS A 113 -5.75 2.31 -5.68
C LYS A 113 -6.97 1.40 -5.41
N PRO A 114 -7.34 0.49 -6.30
CA PRO A 114 -6.56 -0.05 -7.42
C PRO A 114 -6.75 0.66 -8.78
N ALA A 115 -7.28 1.89 -8.85
CA ALA A 115 -7.32 2.63 -10.11
C ALA A 115 -5.90 2.79 -10.69
N PRO A 116 -5.71 2.82 -12.03
CA PRO A 116 -4.39 2.86 -12.64
C PRO A 116 -3.65 4.19 -12.43
N GLU A 117 -4.36 5.29 -12.25
CA GLU A 117 -3.82 6.64 -12.20
C GLU A 117 -2.75 6.85 -11.10
N PRO A 118 -2.91 6.33 -9.85
CA PRO A 118 -1.87 6.43 -8.83
C PRO A 118 -0.53 5.79 -9.24
N TYR A 119 -0.57 4.61 -9.86
CA TYR A 119 0.65 3.91 -10.29
C TYR A 119 1.31 4.64 -11.45
N GLN A 120 0.54 5.10 -12.43
CA GLN A 120 1.00 5.90 -13.56
C GLN A 120 1.59 7.24 -13.09
N MET A 121 1.00 7.87 -12.08
CA MET A 121 1.53 9.08 -11.46
C MET A 121 2.94 8.82 -10.92
N VAL A 122 3.17 7.73 -10.18
CA VAL A 122 4.50 7.39 -9.65
C VAL A 122 5.51 7.26 -10.78
N ALA A 123 5.20 6.52 -11.84
CA ALA A 123 6.08 6.35 -12.99
C ALA A 123 6.44 7.70 -13.64
N ARG A 124 5.42 8.53 -13.91
CA ARG A 124 5.60 9.87 -14.47
C ARG A 124 6.49 10.77 -13.59
N GLU A 125 6.25 10.80 -12.28
CA GLU A 125 6.99 11.62 -11.33
C GLU A 125 8.44 11.14 -11.14
N LEU A 126 8.73 9.88 -11.43
CA LEU A 126 10.07 9.31 -11.41
C LEU A 126 10.77 9.40 -12.79
N GLY A 127 10.06 9.81 -13.83
CA GLY A 127 10.59 9.91 -15.19
C GLY A 127 10.86 8.55 -15.85
N ILE A 128 10.10 7.50 -15.49
CA ILE A 128 10.29 6.13 -15.99
C ILE A 128 8.97 5.55 -16.54
N GLY A 129 9.06 4.46 -17.28
CA GLY A 129 7.88 3.69 -17.67
C GLY A 129 7.30 2.87 -16.51
N THR A 130 5.99 2.61 -16.51
CA THR A 130 5.34 1.77 -15.48
C THR A 130 5.96 0.37 -15.40
N GLY A 131 6.39 -0.21 -16.53
CA GLY A 131 7.07 -1.50 -16.57
C GLY A 131 8.39 -1.57 -15.81
N SER A 132 9.05 -0.42 -15.59
CA SER A 132 10.26 -0.31 -14.77
C SER A 132 9.98 -0.21 -13.26
N LEU A 133 8.70 -0.14 -12.86
CA LEU A 133 8.30 -0.19 -11.45
C LEU A 133 8.09 -1.65 -11.03
N LEU A 134 8.79 -2.07 -9.97
CA LEU A 134 8.42 -3.26 -9.23
C LEU A 134 7.48 -2.84 -8.10
N PHE A 135 6.19 -3.11 -8.26
CA PHE A 135 5.18 -2.81 -7.26
C PHE A 135 5.01 -3.98 -6.29
N VAL A 136 5.18 -3.70 -5.00
CA VAL A 136 5.18 -4.71 -3.93
C VAL A 136 3.98 -4.50 -3.03
N ALA A 137 3.14 -5.51 -2.88
CA ALA A 137 1.95 -5.44 -2.01
C ALA A 137 1.57 -6.81 -1.44
N ALA A 138 0.81 -6.78 -0.33
CA ALA A 138 0.27 -7.97 0.32
C ALA A 138 -1.23 -8.20 0.00
N HIS A 139 -1.83 -7.41 -0.88
CA HIS A 139 -3.24 -7.53 -1.22
C HIS A 139 -3.43 -7.80 -2.72
N SER A 140 -4.22 -8.82 -3.05
CA SER A 140 -4.51 -9.19 -4.44
C SER A 140 -5.07 -8.04 -5.28
N TRP A 141 -5.98 -7.23 -4.70
CA TRP A 141 -6.56 -6.08 -5.39
C TRP A 141 -5.51 -5.01 -5.77
N ASP A 142 -4.48 -4.83 -4.95
CA ASP A 142 -3.40 -3.84 -5.20
C ASP A 142 -2.44 -4.38 -6.28
N ILE A 143 -2.13 -5.67 -6.24
CA ILE A 143 -1.40 -6.38 -7.31
C ILE A 143 -2.15 -6.29 -8.64
N ALA A 144 -3.47 -6.54 -8.63
CA ALA A 144 -4.29 -6.45 -9.85
C ALA A 144 -4.28 -5.03 -10.44
N GLY A 145 -4.41 -4.00 -9.60
CA GLY A 145 -4.37 -2.60 -10.03
C GLY A 145 -3.01 -2.21 -10.61
N ALA A 146 -1.93 -2.58 -9.94
CA ALA A 146 -0.57 -2.31 -10.41
C ALA A 146 -0.26 -3.03 -11.74
N ALA A 147 -0.63 -4.31 -11.85
CA ALA A 147 -0.48 -5.08 -13.10
C ALA A 147 -1.30 -4.45 -14.25
N LYS A 148 -2.53 -4.02 -13.98
CA LYS A 148 -3.38 -3.31 -14.95
C LYS A 148 -2.77 -1.98 -15.41
N ALA A 149 -2.04 -1.31 -14.53
CA ALA A 149 -1.31 -0.08 -14.84
C ALA A 149 0.00 -0.33 -15.63
N GLY A 150 0.40 -1.60 -15.80
CA GLY A 150 1.61 -1.99 -16.53
C GLY A 150 2.86 -2.19 -15.66
N CYS A 151 2.71 -2.22 -14.33
CA CYS A 151 3.82 -2.46 -13.43
C CYS A 151 4.22 -3.94 -13.38
N THR A 152 5.51 -4.21 -13.17
CA THR A 152 5.96 -5.51 -12.67
C THR A 152 5.52 -5.64 -11.21
N THR A 153 5.05 -6.82 -10.77
CA THR A 153 4.47 -6.98 -9.44
C THR A 153 5.15 -8.06 -8.60
N ALA A 154 5.18 -7.84 -7.28
CA ALA A 154 5.59 -8.80 -6.28
C ALA A 154 4.52 -8.91 -5.19
N PHE A 155 4.04 -10.12 -4.92
CA PHE A 155 3.09 -10.38 -3.85
C PHE A 155 3.81 -10.80 -2.57
N LEU A 156 3.54 -10.08 -1.47
CA LEU A 156 3.99 -10.46 -0.14
C LEU A 156 2.94 -11.37 0.51
N ALA A 157 3.24 -12.66 0.56
CA ALA A 157 2.39 -13.68 1.18
C ALA A 157 2.47 -13.61 2.72
N ARG A 158 1.97 -12.51 3.29
CA ARG A 158 1.88 -12.33 4.75
C ARG A 158 0.89 -13.30 5.37
N PRO A 159 1.04 -13.68 6.64
CA PRO A 159 0.04 -14.49 7.34
C PRO A 159 -1.36 -13.90 7.19
N GLY A 160 -2.30 -14.71 6.72
CA GLY A 160 -3.69 -14.29 6.47
C GLY A 160 -3.92 -13.55 5.15
N GLN A 161 -2.87 -13.35 4.32
CA GLN A 161 -3.01 -12.80 2.98
C GLN A 161 -2.88 -13.93 1.95
N VAL A 162 -3.86 -14.02 1.08
CA VAL A 162 -3.91 -15.04 0.02
C VAL A 162 -3.98 -14.31 -1.32
N LEU A 163 -3.18 -14.78 -2.28
CA LEU A 163 -3.28 -14.32 -3.65
C LEU A 163 -4.52 -14.93 -4.28
N ASP A 164 -5.46 -14.09 -4.69
CA ASP A 164 -6.65 -14.52 -5.41
C ASP A 164 -6.24 -15.09 -6.78
N GLU A 165 -6.83 -16.22 -7.17
CA GLU A 165 -6.51 -16.94 -8.42
C GLU A 165 -6.81 -16.13 -9.68
N LEU A 166 -7.75 -15.18 -9.61
CA LEU A 166 -8.09 -14.27 -10.71
C LEU A 166 -7.12 -13.07 -10.81
N THR A 167 -6.22 -12.92 -9.85
CA THR A 167 -5.19 -11.87 -9.88
C THR A 167 -4.15 -12.19 -10.96
N PRO A 168 -3.75 -11.22 -11.82
CA PRO A 168 -2.64 -11.43 -12.74
C PRO A 168 -1.41 -11.95 -11.98
N LYS A 169 -0.78 -13.02 -12.50
CA LYS A 169 0.33 -13.69 -11.83
C LYS A 169 1.49 -12.72 -11.57
N PRO A 170 1.88 -12.47 -10.30
CA PRO A 170 3.02 -11.63 -9.99
C PRO A 170 4.33 -12.28 -10.45
N LYS A 171 5.33 -11.44 -10.75
CA LYS A 171 6.68 -11.93 -11.08
C LYS A 171 7.34 -12.61 -9.88
N PHE A 172 7.07 -12.10 -8.67
CA PHE A 172 7.59 -12.65 -7.42
C PHE A 172 6.45 -12.95 -6.46
N ILE A 173 6.52 -14.07 -5.75
CA ILE A 173 5.70 -14.40 -4.60
C ILE A 173 6.65 -14.73 -3.49
N VAL A 174 6.68 -13.91 -2.45
CA VAL A 174 7.67 -13.99 -1.37
C VAL A 174 7.01 -13.86 0.00
N SER A 175 7.62 -14.42 1.03
CA SER A 175 7.10 -14.40 2.40
C SER A 175 7.41 -13.10 3.15
N SER A 176 8.45 -12.36 2.71
CA SER A 176 8.96 -11.17 3.41
C SER A 176 9.62 -10.19 2.44
N VAL A 177 9.80 -8.93 2.88
CA VAL A 177 10.57 -7.94 2.12
C VAL A 177 12.04 -8.34 2.06
N ARG A 178 12.56 -8.99 3.10
CA ARG A 178 13.93 -9.53 3.11
C ARG A 178 14.12 -10.60 2.04
N ASP A 179 13.20 -11.57 1.94
CA ASP A 179 13.21 -12.61 0.91
C ASP A 179 13.18 -12.00 -0.50
N LEU A 180 12.34 -10.97 -0.71
CA LEU A 180 12.33 -10.23 -1.97
C LEU A 180 13.68 -9.58 -2.27
N ALA A 181 14.29 -8.93 -1.27
CA ALA A 181 15.60 -8.30 -1.43
C ALA A 181 16.67 -9.32 -1.84
N ASP A 182 16.72 -10.47 -1.18
CA ASP A 182 17.67 -11.53 -1.48
C ASP A 182 17.50 -12.05 -2.91
N GLN A 183 16.27 -12.26 -3.38
CA GLN A 183 15.98 -12.69 -4.74
C GLN A 183 16.39 -11.63 -5.79
N LEU A 184 16.13 -10.35 -5.53
CA LEU A 184 16.48 -9.26 -6.46
C LEU A 184 17.99 -9.03 -6.56
N ILE A 185 18.74 -9.25 -5.48
CA ILE A 185 20.20 -9.12 -5.45
C ILE A 185 20.84 -10.32 -6.17
N SER A 186 20.39 -11.55 -5.87
CA SER A 186 20.97 -12.77 -6.45
C SER A 186 20.74 -12.90 -7.95
N THR A 187 19.63 -12.38 -8.46
CA THR A 187 19.28 -12.51 -9.90
C THR A 187 19.90 -11.43 -10.77
N GLY A 188 20.62 -10.47 -10.20
CA GLY A 188 21.21 -9.34 -10.98
C GLY A 188 20.16 -8.56 -11.78
N HIS A 189 18.89 -8.65 -11.43
CA HIS A 189 17.81 -8.00 -12.17
C HIS A 189 17.97 -6.49 -12.07
N GLU A 190 18.45 -5.88 -13.15
CA GLU A 190 18.32 -4.44 -13.38
C GLU A 190 16.81 -4.13 -13.49
N VAL A 191 16.23 -3.73 -12.37
CA VAL A 191 15.03 -2.90 -12.38
C VAL A 191 15.57 -1.49 -12.41
N ALA A 192 15.40 -0.84 -13.54
CA ALA A 192 15.90 0.52 -13.78
C ALA A 192 15.29 1.52 -12.76
#